data_8250c9c1a2f932cd7958b0c99d15a12a
#
_entry.id   8250c9c1a2f932cd7958b0c99d15a12a
#
_cell.length_a   1.000
_cell.length_b   1.000
_cell.length_c   1.000
_cell.angle_alpha   90.00
_cell.angle_beta   90.00
_cell.angle_gamma   90.00
#
_symmetry.space_group_name_H-M   'P 1'
#
loop_
_entity.id
_entity.type
_entity.pdbx_description
1 polymer ?
#
loop_
_entity_poly.entity_id
_entity_poly.type
_entity_poly.pdbx_seq_one_letter_code
_entity_poly.pdbx_strand_id
1 'polypeptide(L)'
;MNFDIFSIFNPDWWMNENNNALLITDSILFLFMAVPVLYLFVCALFSLGKYKNPYPAAKTDHRFLVVFTVLRNGKEVIESINHFLDTQHYPREKYDIAVAATQLSEADLLTLLQMPVNIVVPDKDQCTKVYAIQQVMERYSPNEYDMIVLFNSDNKVVPEALRLFNNAYYSGCDAIQAHRMTENLTTSIAVLNATSEEINNNIFRKGHTRMGFSSALIGSAMAFDFRMFHEIAPTLKGSDISKAMETALLRQNIYTEYLEEVVCYSKKERSEERRVGKECRSRWSPYH
;
A
#
# COMPACT_ATOMS: atom_id res chain seq x y z
N MET A 1 25.82 -45.85 10.59
CA MET A 1 24.56 -46.01 9.89
C MET A 1 24.68 -45.16 8.62
N ASN A 2 25.07 -45.78 7.49
CA ASN A 2 25.23 -45.08 6.23
C ASN A 2 23.82 -44.79 5.69
N PHE A 3 23.45 -43.54 5.68
CA PHE A 3 22.21 -43.07 5.07
C PHE A 3 22.41 -43.06 3.55
N ASP A 4 21.88 -44.06 2.85
CA ASP A 4 21.90 -44.07 1.40
C ASP A 4 20.77 -43.20 0.86
N ILE A 5 21.14 -42.02 0.30
CA ILE A 5 20.19 -41.04 -0.27
C ILE A 5 19.32 -41.69 -1.36
N PHE A 6 19.79 -42.74 -2.06
CA PHE A 6 19.02 -43.42 -3.09
C PHE A 6 17.90 -44.29 -2.55
N SER A 7 17.92 -44.69 -1.27
CA SER A 7 16.83 -45.43 -0.65
C SER A 7 15.53 -44.61 -0.54
N ILE A 8 15.63 -43.27 -0.56
CA ILE A 8 14.48 -42.38 -0.54
C ILE A 8 13.58 -42.52 -1.79
N PHE A 9 14.14 -42.98 -2.92
CA PHE A 9 13.41 -43.22 -4.16
C PHE A 9 12.89 -44.62 -4.32
N ASN A 10 13.06 -45.51 -3.33
CA ASN A 10 12.51 -46.85 -3.37
C ASN A 10 11.02 -46.82 -2.98
N PRO A 11 10.08 -47.22 -3.88
CA PRO A 11 8.66 -47.25 -3.58
C PRO A 11 8.30 -48.09 -2.34
N ASP A 12 9.03 -49.17 -2.09
CA ASP A 12 8.80 -50.06 -0.93
C ASP A 12 9.13 -49.37 0.41
N TRP A 13 10.01 -48.34 0.39
CA TRP A 13 10.34 -47.54 1.56
C TRP A 13 9.20 -46.58 1.96
N TRP A 14 8.54 -46.02 0.96
CA TRP A 14 7.40 -45.11 1.15
C TRP A 14 6.11 -45.86 1.53
N MET A 15 5.95 -47.11 1.06
CA MET A 15 4.76 -47.93 1.29
C MET A 15 4.85 -48.80 2.57
N ASN A 16 5.92 -48.70 3.33
CA ASN A 16 6.05 -49.44 4.58
C ASN A 16 5.25 -48.79 5.70
N GLU A 17 4.02 -49.27 5.92
CA GLU A 17 3.07 -48.77 6.93
C GLU A 17 3.61 -48.79 8.37
N ASN A 18 4.69 -49.51 8.64
CA ASN A 18 5.30 -49.64 9.97
C ASN A 18 6.39 -48.59 10.25
N ASN A 19 6.64 -47.65 9.32
CA ASN A 19 7.67 -46.61 9.53
C ASN A 19 7.09 -45.36 10.23
N ASN A 20 6.95 -45.43 11.54
CA ASN A 20 6.39 -44.38 12.37
C ASN A 20 7.12 -43.03 12.17
N ALA A 21 8.41 -43.02 11.85
CA ALA A 21 9.17 -41.78 11.62
C ALA A 21 8.73 -41.10 10.33
N LEU A 22 8.43 -41.87 9.27
CA LEU A 22 7.90 -41.30 8.02
C LEU A 22 6.49 -40.78 8.19
N LEU A 23 5.60 -41.50 8.85
CA LEU A 23 4.24 -41.04 9.13
C LEU A 23 4.22 -39.77 9.93
N ILE A 24 5.09 -39.62 10.94
CA ILE A 24 5.22 -38.38 11.72
C ILE A 24 5.73 -37.23 10.84
N THR A 25 6.76 -37.49 10.02
CA THR A 25 7.33 -36.46 9.13
C THR A 25 6.30 -35.98 8.10
N ASP A 26 5.59 -36.91 7.47
CA ASP A 26 4.53 -36.64 6.50
C ASP A 26 3.37 -35.82 7.15
N SER A 27 2.96 -36.25 8.35
CA SER A 27 1.92 -35.53 9.11
C SER A 27 2.32 -34.10 9.46
N ILE A 28 3.59 -33.90 9.86
CA ILE A 28 4.12 -32.55 10.15
C ILE A 28 4.13 -31.69 8.87
N LEU A 29 4.63 -32.29 7.76
CA LEU A 29 4.66 -31.58 6.46
C LEU A 29 3.26 -31.25 5.96
N PHE A 30 2.33 -32.20 6.09
CA PHE A 30 0.92 -31.99 5.74
C PHE A 30 0.32 -30.84 6.55
N LEU A 31 0.49 -30.82 7.87
CA LEU A 31 -0.02 -29.74 8.73
C LEU A 31 0.63 -28.41 8.37
N PHE A 32 1.94 -28.39 8.12
CA PHE A 32 2.66 -27.19 7.72
C PHE A 32 2.12 -26.60 6.41
N MET A 33 1.66 -27.43 5.48
CA MET A 33 1.05 -27.00 4.22
C MET A 33 -0.45 -26.75 4.37
N ALA A 34 -1.18 -27.56 5.13
CA ALA A 34 -2.63 -27.46 5.27
C ALA A 34 -3.08 -26.19 6.01
N VAL A 35 -2.34 -25.77 7.06
CA VAL A 35 -2.70 -24.59 7.85
C VAL A 35 -2.70 -23.29 7.02
N PRO A 36 -1.65 -22.95 6.23
CA PRO A 36 -1.67 -21.78 5.34
C PRO A 36 -2.76 -21.86 4.27
N VAL A 37 -2.98 -23.04 3.68
CA VAL A 37 -4.03 -23.24 2.67
C VAL A 37 -5.42 -23.01 3.27
N LEU A 38 -5.70 -23.59 4.44
CA LEU A 38 -6.96 -23.37 5.15
C LEU A 38 -7.15 -21.89 5.51
N TYR A 39 -6.10 -21.22 5.98
CA TYR A 39 -6.13 -19.79 6.27
C TYR A 39 -6.50 -18.95 5.03
N LEU A 40 -5.83 -19.19 3.88
CA LEU A 40 -6.15 -18.53 2.64
C LEU A 40 -7.58 -18.81 2.16
N PHE A 41 -8.03 -20.07 2.31
CA PHE A 41 -9.39 -20.46 1.98
C PHE A 41 -10.43 -19.70 2.82
N VAL A 42 -10.21 -19.58 4.12
CA VAL A 42 -11.09 -18.81 5.02
C VAL A 42 -11.10 -17.35 4.64
N CYS A 43 -9.94 -16.74 4.40
CA CYS A 43 -9.86 -15.34 3.92
C CYS A 43 -10.62 -15.15 2.61
N ALA A 44 -10.50 -16.10 1.67
CA ALA A 44 -11.23 -16.06 0.40
C ALA A 44 -12.74 -16.16 0.60
N LEU A 45 -13.23 -17.02 1.49
CA LEU A 45 -14.66 -17.11 1.81
C LEU A 45 -15.20 -15.79 2.37
N PHE A 46 -14.49 -15.17 3.31
CA PHE A 46 -14.89 -13.88 3.87
C PHE A 46 -14.86 -12.75 2.82
N SER A 47 -14.03 -12.87 1.78
CA SER A 47 -13.95 -11.87 0.70
C SER A 47 -15.16 -11.91 -0.25
N LEU A 48 -15.85 -13.05 -0.38
CA LEU A 48 -16.95 -13.26 -1.36
C LEU A 48 -18.19 -12.42 -1.10
N GLY A 49 -18.41 -11.96 0.11
CA GLY A 49 -19.57 -11.13 0.45
C GLY A 49 -19.54 -9.79 -0.28
N LYS A 50 -20.70 -9.25 -0.66
CA LYS A 50 -20.78 -7.88 -1.17
C LYS A 50 -20.24 -6.90 -0.14
N TYR A 51 -19.37 -5.99 -0.60
CA TYR A 51 -18.95 -4.88 0.24
C TYR A 51 -20.15 -3.98 0.53
N LYS A 52 -20.33 -3.64 1.77
CA LYS A 52 -21.27 -2.63 2.19
C LYS A 52 -20.49 -1.68 3.09
N ASN A 53 -20.42 -0.43 2.69
CA ASN A 53 -19.73 0.60 3.47
C ASN A 53 -20.38 0.68 4.86
N PRO A 54 -19.65 0.39 5.94
CA PRO A 54 -20.16 0.42 7.29
C PRO A 54 -20.23 1.85 7.86
N TYR A 55 -19.59 2.83 7.20
CA TYR A 55 -19.40 4.17 7.74
C TYR A 55 -20.50 5.11 7.28
N PRO A 56 -21.29 5.68 8.23
CA PRO A 56 -22.30 6.66 7.92
C PRO A 56 -21.68 7.97 7.41
N ALA A 57 -22.47 8.80 6.73
CA ALA A 57 -22.03 10.12 6.33
C ALA A 57 -21.62 10.95 7.55
N ALA A 58 -20.41 11.50 7.50
CA ALA A 58 -19.89 12.34 8.56
C ALA A 58 -20.68 13.65 8.67
N LYS A 59 -20.87 14.12 9.91
CA LYS A 59 -21.54 15.41 10.19
C LYS A 59 -20.60 16.59 10.07
N THR A 60 -19.27 16.34 10.05
CA THR A 60 -18.21 17.35 10.03
C THR A 60 -17.24 17.05 8.92
N ASP A 61 -16.87 18.07 8.17
CA ASP A 61 -15.83 17.98 7.16
C ASP A 61 -14.47 18.29 7.82
N HIS A 62 -13.63 17.24 7.98
CA HIS A 62 -12.27 17.34 8.53
C HIS A 62 -11.29 17.95 7.51
N ARG A 63 -10.18 18.47 8.01
CA ARG A 63 -9.12 19.03 7.15
C ARG A 63 -8.11 17.96 6.75
N PHE A 64 -7.79 17.92 5.44
CA PHE A 64 -6.85 16.95 4.88
C PHE A 64 -5.56 17.61 4.39
N LEU A 65 -4.43 16.98 4.67
CA LEU A 65 -3.19 17.17 3.93
C LEU A 65 -3.05 16.04 2.90
N VAL A 66 -3.15 16.35 1.62
CA VAL A 66 -2.97 15.39 0.52
C VAL A 66 -1.54 15.47 0.03
N VAL A 67 -0.77 14.40 0.18
CA VAL A 67 0.66 14.36 -0.18
C VAL A 67 0.88 13.50 -1.41
N PHE A 68 1.34 14.11 -2.49
CA PHE A 68 1.83 13.41 -3.67
C PHE A 68 3.35 13.22 -3.59
N THR A 69 3.82 11.98 -3.70
CA THR A 69 5.26 11.67 -3.69
C THR A 69 5.76 11.45 -5.12
N VAL A 70 6.75 12.25 -5.53
CA VAL A 70 7.35 12.21 -6.87
C VAL A 70 8.81 11.85 -6.76
N LEU A 71 9.21 10.73 -7.35
CA LEU A 71 10.60 10.29 -7.34
C LEU A 71 11.37 10.64 -8.61
N ARG A 72 10.71 10.80 -9.78
CA ARG A 72 11.40 11.03 -11.06
C ARG A 72 10.59 11.68 -12.19
N ASN A 73 9.28 11.57 -12.20
CA ASN A 73 8.45 11.98 -13.34
C ASN A 73 7.45 13.07 -12.93
N GLY A 74 7.78 14.32 -13.24
CA GLY A 74 6.96 15.46 -12.89
C GLY A 74 5.66 15.57 -13.70
N LYS A 75 5.65 15.09 -14.96
CA LYS A 75 4.45 15.15 -15.79
C LYS A 75 3.30 14.32 -15.25
N GLU A 76 3.59 13.14 -14.71
CA GLU A 76 2.56 12.28 -14.14
C GLU A 76 1.90 12.90 -12.91
N VAL A 77 2.68 13.55 -12.04
CA VAL A 77 2.11 14.18 -10.85
C VAL A 77 1.28 15.40 -11.21
N ILE A 78 1.69 16.19 -12.20
CA ILE A 78 0.90 17.33 -12.70
C ILE A 78 -0.46 16.86 -13.23
N GLU A 79 -0.48 15.77 -14.02
CA GLU A 79 -1.71 15.16 -14.52
C GLU A 79 -2.60 14.65 -13.37
N SER A 80 -2.01 13.99 -12.38
CA SER A 80 -2.73 13.44 -11.23
C SER A 80 -3.31 14.53 -10.32
N ILE A 81 -2.55 15.61 -10.08
CA ILE A 81 -3.02 16.76 -9.29
C ILE A 81 -4.14 17.51 -10.00
N ASN A 82 -4.02 17.76 -11.31
CA ASN A 82 -5.09 18.39 -12.08
C ASN A 82 -6.37 17.54 -12.02
N HIS A 83 -6.25 16.22 -12.28
CA HIS A 83 -7.38 15.32 -12.15
C HIS A 83 -8.00 15.41 -10.74
N PHE A 84 -7.17 15.41 -9.69
CA PHE A 84 -7.64 15.50 -8.31
C PHE A 84 -8.39 16.80 -8.03
N LEU A 85 -7.82 17.95 -8.44
CA LEU A 85 -8.43 19.27 -8.26
C LEU A 85 -9.75 19.43 -9.01
N ASP A 86 -9.83 18.85 -10.21
CA ASP A 86 -11.01 18.96 -11.09
C ASP A 86 -12.16 18.04 -10.68
N THR A 87 -11.84 16.92 -10.03
CA THR A 87 -12.85 15.85 -9.81
C THR A 87 -13.29 15.70 -8.38
N GLN A 88 -12.53 16.14 -7.37
CA GLN A 88 -12.89 15.85 -5.96
C GLN A 88 -14.16 16.59 -5.50
N HIS A 89 -15.12 15.83 -5.00
CA HIS A 89 -16.35 16.32 -4.40
C HIS A 89 -16.18 16.54 -2.88
N TYR A 90 -15.22 17.39 -2.51
CA TYR A 90 -14.94 17.78 -1.13
C TYR A 90 -14.68 19.29 -1.06
N PRO A 91 -15.07 20.00 0.02
CA PRO A 91 -14.87 21.46 0.11
C PRO A 91 -13.39 21.84 -0.09
N ARG A 92 -13.12 22.74 -1.04
CA ARG A 92 -11.72 23.08 -1.42
C ARG A 92 -10.92 23.67 -0.27
N GLU A 93 -11.56 24.40 0.60
CA GLU A 93 -10.98 24.99 1.80
C GLU A 93 -10.65 23.98 2.91
N LYS A 94 -11.07 22.73 2.74
CA LYS A 94 -10.86 21.65 3.70
C LYS A 94 -9.70 20.73 3.34
N TYR A 95 -8.97 21.00 2.25
CA TYR A 95 -7.77 20.25 1.96
C TYR A 95 -6.68 21.07 1.30
N ASP A 96 -5.45 20.78 1.64
CA ASP A 96 -4.26 21.31 1.00
C ASP A 96 -3.46 20.19 0.34
N ILE A 97 -2.77 20.51 -0.75
CA ILE A 97 -1.95 19.55 -1.50
C ILE A 97 -0.48 19.88 -1.27
N ALA A 98 0.29 18.90 -0.82
CA ALA A 98 1.73 18.97 -0.74
C ALA A 98 2.37 18.00 -1.76
N VAL A 99 3.43 18.43 -2.42
CA VAL A 99 4.18 17.64 -3.37
C VAL A 99 5.58 17.43 -2.82
N ALA A 100 5.90 16.19 -2.42
CA ALA A 100 7.26 15.80 -2.06
C ALA A 100 8.04 15.49 -3.34
N ALA A 101 8.76 16.48 -3.84
CA ALA A 101 9.37 16.47 -5.16
C ALA A 101 10.86 16.15 -5.09
N THR A 102 11.28 15.00 -5.64
CA THR A 102 12.68 14.65 -5.80
C THR A 102 13.03 14.55 -7.27
N GLN A 103 14.13 15.14 -7.71
CA GLN A 103 14.64 15.03 -9.08
C GLN A 103 13.62 15.45 -10.17
N LEU A 104 12.94 16.55 -10.00
CA LEU A 104 12.09 17.15 -11.04
C LEU A 104 12.91 17.96 -12.04
N SER A 105 12.42 18.03 -13.29
CA SER A 105 12.93 18.98 -14.26
C SER A 105 12.53 20.42 -13.86
N GLU A 106 13.34 21.42 -14.27
CA GLU A 106 13.00 22.82 -14.02
C GLU A 106 11.63 23.21 -14.61
N ALA A 107 11.29 22.67 -15.79
CA ALA A 107 10.02 22.93 -16.46
C ALA A 107 8.84 22.37 -15.66
N ASP A 108 8.96 21.15 -15.10
CA ASP A 108 7.91 20.54 -14.27
C ASP A 108 7.76 21.32 -12.95
N LEU A 109 8.89 21.76 -12.36
CA LEU A 109 8.88 22.55 -11.13
C LEU A 109 8.18 23.90 -11.36
N LEU A 110 8.50 24.60 -12.46
CA LEU A 110 7.83 25.86 -12.82
C LEU A 110 6.32 25.68 -13.02
N THR A 111 5.91 24.57 -13.62
CA THR A 111 4.49 24.25 -13.79
C THR A 111 3.80 24.00 -12.44
N LEU A 112 4.43 23.25 -11.55
CA LEU A 112 3.89 22.98 -10.20
C LEU A 112 3.80 24.26 -9.36
N LEU A 113 4.73 25.20 -9.51
CA LEU A 113 4.69 26.50 -8.81
C LEU A 113 3.51 27.39 -9.21
N GLN A 114 2.90 27.15 -10.39
CA GLN A 114 1.70 27.85 -10.85
C GLN A 114 0.40 27.19 -10.33
N MET A 115 0.49 26.01 -9.73
CA MET A 115 -0.65 25.27 -9.18
C MET A 115 -0.85 25.61 -7.70
N PRO A 116 -2.07 25.44 -7.16
CA PRO A 116 -2.35 25.69 -5.74
C PRO A 116 -1.84 24.51 -4.87
N VAL A 117 -0.52 24.29 -4.88
CA VAL A 117 0.14 23.19 -4.15
C VAL A 117 1.37 23.68 -3.39
N ASN A 118 1.68 23.05 -2.29
CA ASN A 118 2.88 23.31 -1.50
C ASN A 118 4.00 22.34 -1.94
N ILE A 119 5.09 22.87 -2.50
CA ILE A 119 6.20 22.06 -2.98
C ILE A 119 7.25 21.91 -1.88
N VAL A 120 7.60 20.67 -1.58
CA VAL A 120 8.69 20.31 -0.67
C VAL A 120 9.76 19.58 -1.45
N VAL A 121 10.92 20.22 -1.60
CA VAL A 121 12.10 19.64 -2.22
C VAL A 121 13.01 19.14 -1.10
N PRO A 122 13.23 17.82 -0.97
CA PRO A 122 14.14 17.28 0.03
C PRO A 122 15.61 17.65 -0.24
N ASP A 123 16.38 17.83 0.82
CA ASP A 123 17.79 18.30 0.74
C ASP A 123 18.76 17.29 0.09
N LYS A 124 18.31 16.06 -0.18
CA LYS A 124 19.15 14.99 -0.75
C LYS A 124 18.74 14.65 -2.17
N ASP A 125 19.69 14.61 -3.08
CA ASP A 125 19.49 14.24 -4.48
C ASP A 125 18.95 12.81 -4.69
N GLN A 126 19.28 11.89 -3.79
CA GLN A 126 18.77 10.52 -3.78
C GLN A 126 18.08 10.26 -2.46
N CYS A 127 16.79 10.56 -2.39
CA CYS A 127 16.01 10.31 -1.21
C CYS A 127 15.02 9.16 -1.40
N THR A 128 14.76 8.47 -0.30
CA THR A 128 13.69 7.47 -0.25
C THR A 128 12.34 8.15 -0.11
N LYS A 129 11.26 7.42 -0.45
CA LYS A 129 9.89 7.91 -0.23
C LYS A 129 9.63 8.26 1.24
N VAL A 130 10.18 7.47 2.16
CA VAL A 130 10.08 7.72 3.61
C VAL A 130 10.70 9.06 3.96
N TYR A 131 11.94 9.32 3.50
CA TYR A 131 12.63 10.58 3.77
C TYR A 131 11.87 11.79 3.18
N ALA A 132 11.37 11.67 1.94
CA ALA A 132 10.59 12.73 1.30
C ALA A 132 9.33 13.10 2.10
N ILE A 133 8.63 12.10 2.63
CA ILE A 133 7.45 12.31 3.48
C ILE A 133 7.83 12.93 4.82
N GLN A 134 8.94 12.51 5.44
CA GLN A 134 9.46 13.13 6.68
C GLN A 134 9.72 14.62 6.49
N GLN A 135 10.34 15.01 5.37
CA GLN A 135 10.58 16.43 5.04
C GLN A 135 9.29 17.22 4.82
N VAL A 136 8.22 16.57 4.31
CA VAL A 136 6.89 17.20 4.27
C VAL A 136 6.37 17.43 5.68
N MET A 137 6.44 16.41 6.54
CA MET A 137 5.90 16.49 7.90
C MET A 137 6.60 17.53 8.79
N GLU A 138 7.89 17.78 8.59
CA GLU A 138 8.64 18.82 9.29
C GLU A 138 8.12 20.25 9.04
N ARG A 139 7.33 20.48 7.97
CA ARG A 139 6.80 21.79 7.61
C ARG A 139 5.45 22.12 8.21
N TYR A 140 4.78 21.13 8.81
CA TYR A 140 3.43 21.29 9.34
C TYR A 140 3.38 21.00 10.83
N SER A 141 2.53 21.74 11.54
CA SER A 141 2.31 21.53 12.98
C SER A 141 1.38 20.34 13.23
N PRO A 142 1.54 19.59 14.33
CA PRO A 142 0.73 18.38 14.62
C PRO A 142 -0.79 18.57 14.67
N ASN A 143 -1.26 19.81 14.84
CA ASN A 143 -2.69 20.14 14.96
C ASN A 143 -3.21 20.94 13.76
N GLU A 144 -2.49 20.95 12.64
CA GLU A 144 -2.85 21.79 11.47
C GLU A 144 -3.91 21.12 10.60
N TYR A 145 -3.89 19.80 10.55
CA TYR A 145 -4.84 18.95 9.82
C TYR A 145 -5.40 17.86 10.72
N ASP A 146 -6.51 17.27 10.28
CA ASP A 146 -7.12 16.11 10.95
C ASP A 146 -6.59 14.80 10.34
N MET A 147 -6.40 14.77 9.02
CA MET A 147 -5.94 13.59 8.28
C MET A 147 -4.84 13.92 7.29
N ILE A 148 -3.98 12.93 7.03
CA ILE A 148 -3.04 12.92 5.91
C ILE A 148 -3.39 11.80 4.94
N VAL A 149 -3.32 12.09 3.63
CA VAL A 149 -3.51 11.10 2.57
C VAL A 149 -2.26 11.04 1.70
N LEU A 150 -1.73 9.83 1.48
CA LEU A 150 -0.51 9.60 0.72
C LEU A 150 -0.81 9.02 -0.66
N PHE A 151 -0.43 9.72 -1.71
CA PHE A 151 -0.51 9.27 -3.10
C PHE A 151 0.87 9.17 -3.76
N ASN A 152 0.96 8.33 -4.79
CA ASN A 152 2.08 8.35 -5.74
C ASN A 152 1.82 9.36 -6.85
N SER A 153 2.87 9.66 -7.64
CA SER A 153 2.80 10.60 -8.77
C SER A 153 1.79 10.23 -9.86
N ASP A 154 1.45 8.93 -9.99
CA ASP A 154 0.59 8.38 -11.03
C ASP A 154 -0.83 8.07 -10.56
N ASN A 155 -1.19 8.46 -9.33
CA ASN A 155 -2.47 8.08 -8.75
C ASN A 155 -3.61 9.00 -9.18
N LYS A 156 -4.68 8.40 -9.68
CA LYS A 156 -5.97 9.04 -9.92
C LYS A 156 -7.03 8.38 -9.04
N VAL A 157 -7.81 9.18 -8.34
CA VAL A 157 -8.80 8.65 -7.40
C VAL A 157 -10.22 9.04 -7.81
N VAL A 158 -11.18 8.26 -7.32
CA VAL A 158 -12.60 8.55 -7.52
C VAL A 158 -12.99 9.90 -6.91
N PRO A 159 -14.01 10.59 -7.45
CA PRO A 159 -14.43 11.91 -6.98
C PRO A 159 -14.82 11.98 -5.50
N GLU A 160 -15.33 10.89 -4.94
CA GLU A 160 -15.79 10.81 -3.56
C GLU A 160 -14.69 10.41 -2.55
N ALA A 161 -13.43 10.30 -2.98
CA ALA A 161 -12.36 9.72 -2.16
C ALA A 161 -12.19 10.40 -0.81
N LEU A 162 -12.05 11.74 -0.77
CA LEU A 162 -11.90 12.47 0.49
C LEU A 162 -13.14 12.36 1.38
N ARG A 163 -14.33 12.36 0.79
CA ARG A 163 -15.58 12.19 1.55
C ARG A 163 -15.67 10.83 2.20
N LEU A 164 -15.28 9.76 1.49
CA LEU A 164 -15.28 8.41 2.02
C LEU A 164 -14.22 8.23 3.13
N PHE A 165 -13.04 8.80 2.97
CA PHE A 165 -12.04 8.85 4.03
C PHE A 165 -12.56 9.61 5.26
N ASN A 166 -13.22 10.75 5.04
CA ASN A 166 -13.82 11.54 6.12
C ASN A 166 -14.87 10.75 6.91
N ASN A 167 -15.72 9.98 6.21
CA ASN A 167 -16.75 9.16 6.86
C ASN A 167 -16.12 8.08 7.75
N ALA A 168 -15.09 7.41 7.27
CA ALA A 168 -14.39 6.39 8.03
C ALA A 168 -13.64 6.99 9.24
N TYR A 169 -12.96 8.12 9.05
CA TYR A 169 -12.27 8.82 10.14
C TYR A 169 -13.24 9.31 11.21
N TYR A 170 -14.37 9.92 10.81
CA TYR A 170 -15.44 10.34 11.74
C TYR A 170 -15.99 9.16 12.57
N SER A 171 -15.91 7.95 12.02
CA SER A 171 -16.32 6.71 12.70
C SER A 171 -15.20 6.08 13.56
N GLY A 172 -14.04 6.71 13.67
CA GLY A 172 -12.92 6.30 14.52
C GLY A 172 -11.85 5.46 13.84
N CYS A 173 -11.71 5.52 12.51
CA CYS A 173 -10.65 4.83 11.79
C CYS A 173 -9.40 5.72 11.66
N ASP A 174 -8.34 5.41 12.39
CA ASP A 174 -7.10 6.19 12.40
C ASP A 174 -6.15 5.85 11.25
N ALA A 175 -6.27 4.67 10.65
CA ALA A 175 -5.48 4.22 9.53
C ALA A 175 -6.33 3.50 8.49
N ILE A 176 -6.22 3.90 7.23
CA ILE A 176 -7.10 3.44 6.15
C ILE A 176 -6.27 3.14 4.90
N GLN A 177 -6.52 2.00 4.27
CA GLN A 177 -6.01 1.64 2.96
C GLN A 177 -7.15 1.67 1.94
N ALA A 178 -6.99 2.43 0.86
CA ALA A 178 -7.92 2.44 -0.26
C ALA A 178 -7.71 1.26 -1.22
N HIS A 179 -8.70 0.98 -2.05
CA HIS A 179 -8.66 -0.02 -3.09
C HIS A 179 -7.82 0.48 -4.28
N ARG A 180 -6.66 -0.13 -4.50
CA ARG A 180 -5.81 0.24 -5.64
C ARG A 180 -6.05 -0.67 -6.82
N MET A 181 -6.28 -0.06 -7.99
CA MET A 181 -6.47 -0.73 -9.28
C MET A 181 -5.41 -0.30 -10.30
N THR A 182 -5.17 -1.15 -11.29
CA THR A 182 -4.30 -0.81 -12.42
C THR A 182 -5.13 -0.14 -13.52
N GLU A 183 -4.75 1.09 -13.94
CA GLU A 183 -5.45 1.84 -15.00
C GLU A 183 -5.23 1.20 -16.38
N ASN A 184 -4.03 0.66 -16.65
CA ASN A 184 -3.62 0.20 -17.97
C ASN A 184 -3.61 -1.33 -18.08
N LEU A 185 -4.50 -1.88 -18.88
CA LEU A 185 -4.66 -3.33 -19.13
C LEU A 185 -4.28 -3.74 -20.57
N THR A 186 -3.44 -2.97 -21.26
CA THR A 186 -3.13 -3.17 -22.69
C THR A 186 -2.16 -4.32 -22.98
N THR A 187 -1.45 -4.83 -22.00
CA THR A 187 -0.48 -5.94 -22.17
C THR A 187 -0.85 -7.12 -21.27
N SER A 188 -0.49 -8.35 -21.69
CA SER A 188 -0.72 -9.56 -20.88
C SER A 188 -0.07 -9.46 -19.49
N ILE A 189 1.10 -8.82 -19.38
CA ILE A 189 1.78 -8.59 -18.10
C ILE A 189 1.00 -7.61 -17.22
N ALA A 190 0.45 -6.54 -17.81
CA ALA A 190 -0.37 -5.60 -17.07
C ALA A 190 -1.64 -6.28 -16.53
N VAL A 191 -2.27 -7.14 -17.33
CA VAL A 191 -3.44 -7.94 -16.89
C VAL A 191 -3.06 -8.89 -15.75
N LEU A 192 -1.95 -9.64 -15.85
CA LEU A 192 -1.49 -10.53 -14.78
C LEU A 192 -1.18 -9.76 -13.48
N ASN A 193 -0.55 -8.60 -13.60
CA ASN A 193 -0.27 -7.74 -12.44
C ASN A 193 -1.56 -7.20 -11.82
N ALA A 194 -2.52 -6.77 -12.62
CA ALA A 194 -3.83 -6.31 -12.17
C ALA A 194 -4.60 -7.43 -11.46
N THR A 195 -4.62 -8.63 -12.06
CA THR A 195 -5.25 -9.81 -11.45
C THR A 195 -4.60 -10.17 -10.10
N SER A 196 -3.26 -10.18 -10.05
CA SER A 196 -2.55 -10.42 -8.79
C SER A 196 -2.89 -9.37 -7.73
N GLU A 197 -3.04 -8.10 -8.12
CA GLU A 197 -3.41 -7.04 -7.20
C GLU A 197 -4.84 -7.20 -6.69
N GLU A 198 -5.78 -7.58 -7.57
CA GLU A 198 -7.17 -7.86 -7.18
C GLU A 198 -7.29 -9.08 -6.26
N ILE A 199 -6.51 -10.13 -6.47
CA ILE A 199 -6.43 -11.27 -5.55
C ILE A 199 -5.97 -10.79 -4.18
N ASN A 200 -4.91 -9.95 -4.12
CA ASN A 200 -4.42 -9.39 -2.87
C ASN A 200 -5.45 -8.45 -2.21
N ASN A 201 -6.15 -7.62 -2.98
CA ASN A 201 -7.21 -6.75 -2.49
C ASN A 201 -8.34 -7.56 -1.84
N ASN A 202 -8.75 -8.65 -2.49
CA ASN A 202 -9.85 -9.48 -2.00
C ASN A 202 -9.42 -10.34 -0.80
N ILE A 203 -8.33 -11.10 -0.90
CA ILE A 203 -7.94 -12.06 0.14
C ILE A 203 -7.31 -11.36 1.34
N PHE A 204 -6.22 -10.58 1.11
CA PHE A 204 -5.39 -10.04 2.19
C PHE A 204 -5.79 -8.66 2.69
N ARG A 205 -6.82 -8.03 2.09
CA ARG A 205 -7.35 -6.77 2.60
C ARG A 205 -8.81 -6.92 2.97
N LYS A 206 -9.70 -7.09 2.02
CA LYS A 206 -11.15 -7.27 2.25
C LYS A 206 -11.45 -8.49 3.12
N GLY A 207 -10.86 -9.64 2.82
CA GLY A 207 -11.02 -10.87 3.64
C GLY A 207 -10.53 -10.67 5.07
N HIS A 208 -9.33 -10.08 5.25
CA HIS A 208 -8.76 -9.81 6.56
C HIS A 208 -9.61 -8.87 7.40
N THR A 209 -9.99 -7.71 6.85
CA THR A 209 -10.79 -6.73 7.61
C THR A 209 -12.14 -7.28 8.00
N ARG A 210 -12.77 -8.12 7.16
CA ARG A 210 -14.00 -8.81 7.50
C ARG A 210 -13.87 -9.87 8.58
N MET A 211 -12.67 -10.41 8.75
CA MET A 211 -12.34 -11.32 9.86
C MET A 211 -11.96 -10.57 11.14
N GLY A 212 -11.91 -9.24 11.11
CA GLY A 212 -11.46 -8.41 12.24
C GLY A 212 -9.94 -8.27 12.33
N PHE A 213 -9.20 -8.56 11.24
CA PHE A 213 -7.76 -8.33 11.16
C PHE A 213 -7.44 -7.02 10.43
N SER A 214 -6.26 -6.48 10.69
CA SER A 214 -5.74 -5.28 10.03
C SER A 214 -5.49 -5.54 8.54
N SER A 215 -5.85 -4.56 7.70
CA SER A 215 -5.51 -4.58 6.27
C SER A 215 -4.03 -4.34 6.05
N ALA A 216 -3.47 -4.97 5.01
CA ALA A 216 -2.12 -4.69 4.55
C ALA A 216 -2.07 -3.35 3.79
N LEU A 217 -1.02 -2.55 4.00
CA LEU A 217 -0.75 -1.30 3.29
C LEU A 217 -0.03 -1.54 1.95
N ILE A 218 -0.26 -0.67 0.95
CA ILE A 218 0.30 -0.81 -0.41
C ILE A 218 1.31 0.30 -0.78
N GLY A 219 1.54 1.25 0.12
CA GLY A 219 2.46 2.36 -0.12
C GLY A 219 1.89 3.51 -0.94
N SER A 220 0.61 3.47 -1.32
CA SER A 220 -0.13 4.59 -1.91
C SER A 220 -1.63 4.46 -1.63
N ALA A 221 -2.37 5.57 -1.78
CA ALA A 221 -3.78 5.66 -1.44
C ALA A 221 -4.07 5.22 0.00
N MET A 222 -3.24 5.70 0.91
CA MET A 222 -3.32 5.45 2.35
C MET A 222 -3.71 6.75 3.05
N ALA A 223 -4.63 6.67 4.00
CA ALA A 223 -5.00 7.79 4.84
C ALA A 223 -4.76 7.47 6.32
N PHE A 224 -4.33 8.45 7.08
CA PHE A 224 -3.99 8.31 8.49
C PHE A 224 -4.46 9.52 9.28
N ASP A 225 -4.76 9.33 10.56
CA ASP A 225 -4.85 10.45 11.51
C ASP A 225 -3.56 11.27 11.44
N PHE A 226 -3.70 12.58 11.29
CA PHE A 226 -2.55 13.46 11.04
C PHE A 226 -1.62 13.54 12.24
N ARG A 227 -2.16 13.65 13.44
CA ARG A 227 -1.37 13.75 14.67
C ARG A 227 -0.59 12.48 14.94
N MET A 228 -1.27 11.33 14.84
CA MET A 228 -0.63 10.02 14.96
C MET A 228 0.48 9.85 13.92
N PHE A 229 0.20 10.20 12.65
CA PHE A 229 1.20 10.11 11.58
C PHE A 229 2.39 11.05 11.83
N HIS A 230 2.15 12.25 12.34
CA HIS A 230 3.20 13.21 12.68
C HIS A 230 4.14 12.68 13.78
N GLU A 231 3.61 11.99 14.77
CA GLU A 231 4.39 11.33 15.83
C GLU A 231 5.20 10.14 15.32
N ILE A 232 4.65 9.36 14.37
CA ILE A 232 5.28 8.16 13.80
C ILE A 232 6.34 8.51 12.74
N ALA A 233 6.08 9.49 11.89
CA ALA A 233 6.89 9.80 10.71
C ALA A 233 8.40 9.92 11.00
N PRO A 234 8.87 10.60 12.06
CA PRO A 234 10.31 10.68 12.37
C PRO A 234 10.96 9.33 12.70
N THR A 235 10.18 8.35 13.14
CA THR A 235 10.65 7.01 13.53
C THR A 235 10.76 6.04 12.37
N LEU A 236 10.15 6.36 11.23
CA LEU A 236 10.12 5.48 10.05
C LEU A 236 11.51 5.30 9.46
N LYS A 237 11.86 4.07 9.10
CA LYS A 237 13.15 3.70 8.51
C LYS A 237 12.95 2.85 7.26
N GLY A 238 13.94 2.92 6.36
CA GLY A 238 13.95 2.15 5.12
C GLY A 238 13.41 2.94 3.93
N SER A 239 13.18 2.23 2.82
CA SER A 239 12.71 2.83 1.55
C SER A 239 11.22 2.59 1.29
N ASP A 240 10.64 1.58 1.93
CA ASP A 240 9.26 1.15 1.74
C ASP A 240 8.38 1.70 2.87
N ILE A 241 7.59 2.72 2.53
CA ILE A 241 6.70 3.40 3.48
C ILE A 241 5.62 2.46 4.03
N SER A 242 5.10 1.52 3.23
CA SER A 242 4.05 0.60 3.70
C SER A 242 4.54 -0.29 4.81
N LYS A 243 5.68 -0.96 4.62
CA LYS A 243 6.26 -1.84 5.65
C LYS A 243 6.68 -1.09 6.90
N ALA A 244 7.24 0.12 6.73
CA ALA A 244 7.62 0.95 7.86
C ALA A 244 6.39 1.38 8.68
N MET A 245 5.31 1.80 8.01
CA MET A 245 4.04 2.17 8.65
C MET A 245 3.35 0.97 9.29
N GLU A 246 3.22 -0.17 8.60
CA GLU A 246 2.63 -1.39 9.19
C GLU A 246 3.31 -1.77 10.50
N THR A 247 4.65 -1.74 10.51
CA THR A 247 5.42 -2.05 11.73
C THR A 247 5.14 -1.07 12.86
N ALA A 248 5.01 0.23 12.53
CA ALA A 248 4.76 1.27 13.52
C ALA A 248 3.32 1.19 14.08
N LEU A 249 2.33 0.97 13.20
CA LEU A 249 0.92 0.82 13.58
C LEU A 249 0.71 -0.43 14.46
N LEU A 250 1.33 -1.56 14.10
CA LEU A 250 1.27 -2.79 14.91
C LEU A 250 1.84 -2.60 16.31
N ARG A 251 2.93 -1.84 16.46
CA ARG A 251 3.53 -1.54 17.78
C ARG A 251 2.61 -0.69 18.66
N GLN A 252 1.76 0.12 18.06
CA GLN A 252 0.80 0.97 18.75
C GLN A 252 -0.59 0.34 18.87
N ASN A 253 -0.77 -0.91 18.39
CA ASN A 253 -2.06 -1.60 18.30
C ASN A 253 -3.11 -0.83 17.50
N ILE A 254 -2.69 -0.07 16.48
CA ILE A 254 -3.58 0.66 15.60
C ILE A 254 -4.00 -0.25 14.45
N TYR A 255 -5.30 -0.32 14.26
CA TYR A 255 -5.94 -1.13 13.23
C TYR A 255 -6.00 -0.38 11.90
N THR A 256 -5.66 -1.05 10.80
CA THR A 256 -5.80 -0.47 9.45
C THR A 256 -7.07 -1.01 8.80
N GLU A 257 -7.97 -0.11 8.45
CA GLU A 257 -9.18 -0.41 7.69
C GLU A 257 -8.94 -0.48 6.18
N TYR A 258 -9.81 -1.21 5.49
CA TYR A 258 -9.81 -1.28 4.03
C TYR A 258 -11.10 -0.72 3.45
N LEU A 259 -10.99 0.33 2.64
CA LEU A 259 -12.13 0.93 1.94
C LEU A 259 -12.16 0.52 0.47
N GLU A 260 -13.04 -0.44 0.12
CA GLU A 260 -13.22 -0.93 -1.25
C GLU A 260 -13.79 0.16 -2.19
N GLU A 261 -14.61 1.07 -1.68
CA GLU A 261 -15.26 2.13 -2.47
C GLU A 261 -14.30 3.27 -2.86
N VAL A 262 -13.22 3.46 -2.12
CA VAL A 262 -12.18 4.44 -2.47
C VAL A 262 -11.23 3.84 -3.50
N VAL A 263 -11.62 3.91 -4.77
CA VAL A 263 -10.79 3.37 -5.84
C VAL A 263 -9.70 4.36 -6.24
N CYS A 264 -8.46 3.88 -6.24
CA CYS A 264 -7.29 4.60 -6.69
C CYS A 264 -6.65 3.88 -7.88
N TYR A 265 -6.67 4.50 -9.04
CA TYR A 265 -6.04 4.00 -10.24
C TYR A 265 -4.57 4.37 -10.27
N SER A 266 -3.70 3.42 -10.66
CA SER A 266 -2.27 3.65 -10.86
C SER A 266 -1.80 3.04 -12.17
N LYS A 267 -0.82 3.71 -12.83
CA LYS A 267 -0.19 3.20 -14.04
C LYS A 267 0.91 2.23 -13.64
N LYS A 268 0.80 0.94 -13.99
CA LYS A 268 1.92 0.00 -13.84
C LYS A 268 2.85 0.02 -15.05
N GLU A 269 4.15 -0.14 -14.79
CA GLU A 269 5.20 -0.14 -15.81
C GLU A 269 4.93 -1.19 -16.90
N ARG A 270 5.11 -0.79 -18.16
CA ARG A 270 4.79 -1.57 -19.36
C ARG A 270 5.82 -2.65 -19.73
N SER A 271 7.03 -2.65 -19.16
CA SER A 271 8.13 -3.47 -19.66
C SER A 271 8.69 -4.46 -18.63
N GLU A 272 8.90 -5.71 -19.08
CA GLU A 272 9.64 -6.75 -18.35
C GLU A 272 11.08 -6.31 -18.02
N GLU A 273 11.73 -5.56 -18.90
CA GLU A 273 13.09 -5.10 -18.72
C GLU A 273 13.32 -4.28 -17.46
N ARG A 274 12.35 -3.44 -17.08
CA ARG A 274 12.41 -2.67 -15.82
C ARG A 274 12.19 -3.53 -14.57
N ARG A 275 11.39 -4.59 -14.70
CA ARG A 275 11.16 -5.55 -13.61
C ARG A 275 12.42 -6.39 -13.38
N VAL A 276 13.00 -6.94 -14.42
CA VAL A 276 14.27 -7.69 -14.38
C VAL A 276 15.40 -6.80 -13.84
N GLY A 277 15.48 -5.54 -14.27
CA GLY A 277 16.48 -4.59 -13.78
C GLY A 277 16.33 -4.26 -12.29
N LYS A 278 15.12 -4.19 -11.76
CA LYS A 278 14.88 -4.01 -10.30
C LYS A 278 15.20 -5.27 -9.50
N GLU A 279 14.81 -6.43 -9.98
CA GLU A 279 15.11 -7.71 -9.31
C GLU A 279 16.60 -8.03 -9.33
N CYS A 280 17.31 -7.74 -10.44
CA CYS A 280 18.76 -7.87 -10.50
C CYS A 280 19.47 -6.87 -9.56
N ARG A 281 19.02 -5.62 -9.45
CA ARG A 281 19.64 -4.63 -8.56
C ARG A 281 19.45 -4.97 -7.08
N SER A 282 18.33 -5.55 -6.68
CA SER A 282 18.09 -5.98 -5.29
C SER A 282 18.87 -7.23 -4.91
N ARG A 283 19.25 -8.06 -5.88
CA ARG A 283 19.99 -9.32 -5.68
C ARG A 283 21.50 -9.17 -5.68
N TRP A 284 22.01 -8.07 -6.24
CA TRP A 284 23.45 -7.81 -6.42
C TRP A 284 23.88 -6.48 -5.78
N SER A 285 23.40 -6.18 -4.58
CA SER A 285 24.07 -5.19 -3.75
C SER A 285 25.14 -5.92 -2.94
N PRO A 286 26.44 -5.86 -3.32
CA PRO A 286 27.49 -6.35 -2.45
C PRO A 286 27.54 -5.43 -1.23
N TYR A 287 27.64 -6.00 -0.07
CA TYR A 287 27.98 -5.32 1.17
C TYR A 287 29.26 -4.50 0.96
N HIS A 288 29.16 -3.20 1.15
CA HIS A 288 30.24 -2.35 1.60
C HIS A 288 29.71 -1.38 2.65
#